data_9d0ddbae6c52bce38a9b4df469120717
#
_entry.id   9d0ddbae6c52bce38a9b4df469120717
#
_cell.length_a   1.000
_cell.length_b   1.000
_cell.length_c   1.000
_cell.angle_alpha   90.00
_cell.angle_beta   90.00
_cell.angle_gamma   90.00
#
_symmetry.space_group_name_H-M   'P 1'
#
loop_
_entity.id
_entity.type
_entity.pdbx_description
1 polymer ?
#
loop_
_entity_poly.entity_id
_entity_poly.type
_entity_poly.pdbx_seq_one_letter_code
_entity_poly.pdbx_strand_id
1 'polypeptide(L)' 'MISVQEVRRVVLRGEIIEDYPEDARGHTCLILGTGEAGRKVHVVCAPRGEYLSIITAYVPETDEWDSEFRIRRPS' A
#
# COMPACT_ATOMS: atom_id res chain seq x y z
N MET A 1 -13.15 5.87 -5.46
CA MET A 1 -12.08 6.84 -5.17
C MET A 1 -11.59 6.67 -3.74
N ILE A 2 -10.30 6.82 -3.51
CA ILE A 2 -9.70 6.67 -2.19
C ILE A 2 -9.43 8.06 -1.64
N SER A 3 -9.94 8.36 -0.43
CA SER A 3 -9.78 9.67 0.18
C SER A 3 -8.41 9.81 0.84
N VAL A 4 -8.00 11.05 1.08
CA VAL A 4 -6.77 11.35 1.81
C VAL A 4 -6.81 10.74 3.21
N GLN A 5 -7.98 10.79 3.86
CA GLN A 5 -8.15 10.25 5.20
C GLN A 5 -8.01 8.73 5.19
N GLU A 6 -8.49 8.07 4.15
CA GLU A 6 -8.37 6.63 3.99
C GLU A 6 -6.90 6.24 3.81
N VAL A 7 -6.18 6.96 2.96
CA VAL A 7 -4.73 6.73 2.78
C VAL A 7 -4.00 6.91 4.10
N ARG A 8 -4.32 7.98 4.83
CA ARG A 8 -3.68 8.26 6.12
C ARG A 8 -3.91 7.12 7.11
N ARG A 9 -5.12 6.59 7.18
CA ARG A 9 -5.43 5.47 8.07
C ARG A 9 -4.62 4.23 7.70
N VAL A 10 -4.52 3.93 6.40
CA VAL A 10 -3.74 2.78 5.93
C VAL A 10 -2.28 2.93 6.31
N VAL A 11 -1.71 4.11 6.11
CA VAL A 11 -0.30 4.36 6.44
C VAL A 11 -0.06 4.22 7.94
N LEU A 12 -0.97 4.73 8.77
CA LEU A 12 -0.77 4.71 10.21
C LEU A 12 -1.05 3.36 10.87
N ARG A 13 -1.95 2.57 10.29
CA ARG A 13 -2.42 1.33 10.93
C ARG A 13 -2.18 0.07 10.12
N GLY A 14 -1.79 0.21 8.87
CA GLY A 14 -1.54 -0.93 8.00
C GLY A 14 -0.20 -1.56 8.27
N GLU A 15 0.13 -2.55 7.43
CA GLU A 15 1.41 -3.23 7.54
C GLU A 15 2.12 -3.24 6.19
N ILE A 16 3.42 -3.21 6.22
CA ILE A 16 4.25 -3.31 5.01
C ILE A 16 4.24 -4.76 4.56
N ILE A 17 3.74 -5.01 3.35
CA ILE A 17 3.70 -6.35 2.78
C ILE A 17 4.74 -6.57 1.70
N GLU A 18 5.27 -5.49 1.10
CA GLU A 18 6.38 -5.56 0.15
C GLU A 18 7.31 -4.40 0.41
N ASP A 19 8.61 -4.65 0.31
CA ASP A 19 9.61 -3.62 0.57
C ASP A 19 10.65 -3.69 -0.55
N TYR A 20 10.93 -2.55 -1.17
CA TYR A 20 11.83 -2.45 -2.32
C TYR A 20 12.92 -1.42 -2.03
N PRO A 21 13.93 -1.78 -1.24
CA PRO A 21 14.99 -0.82 -0.89
C PRO A 21 15.86 -0.44 -2.08
N GLU A 22 15.88 -1.28 -3.13
CA GLU A 22 16.69 -1.05 -4.32
C GLU A 22 15.89 -0.52 -5.51
N ASP A 23 14.68 -0.02 -5.29
CA ASP A 23 13.86 0.53 -6.36
C ASP A 23 14.61 1.69 -7.03
N ALA A 24 14.49 1.79 -8.37
CA ALA A 24 15.17 2.84 -9.14
C ALA A 24 14.77 4.25 -8.69
N ARG A 25 13.59 4.39 -8.10
CA ARG A 25 13.10 5.67 -7.56
C ARG A 25 13.60 5.93 -6.14
N GLY A 26 14.49 5.07 -5.61
CA GLY A 26 14.87 5.02 -4.22
C GLY A 26 13.99 4.02 -3.48
N HIS A 27 14.19 3.90 -2.19
CA HIS A 27 13.46 2.94 -1.35
C HIS A 27 11.95 3.19 -1.45
N THR A 28 11.18 2.16 -1.78
CA THR A 28 9.71 2.19 -1.77
C THR A 28 9.17 1.00 -1.01
N CYS A 29 7.92 1.08 -0.59
CA CYS A 29 7.26 -0.02 0.09
C CYS A 29 5.77 0.00 -0.24
N LEU A 30 5.13 -1.16 -0.03
CA LEU A 30 3.70 -1.33 -0.24
C LEU A 30 3.06 -1.64 1.11
N ILE A 31 2.07 -0.84 1.47
CA ILE A 31 1.35 -0.98 2.73
C ILE A 31 -0.06 -1.48 2.45
N LEU A 32 -0.48 -2.49 3.19
CA LEU A 32 -1.85 -2.99 3.17
C LEU A 32 -2.57 -2.52 4.42
N GLY A 33 -3.74 -1.94 4.24
CA GLY A 33 -4.57 -1.55 5.36
C GLY A 33 -6.04 -1.61 5.02
N THR A 34 -6.88 -1.28 6.00
CA THR A 34 -8.32 -1.28 5.84
C THR A 34 -8.80 0.16 5.75
N GLY A 35 -9.52 0.47 4.68
CA GLY A 35 -10.08 1.79 4.45
C GLY A 35 -11.56 1.85 4.80
N GLU A 36 -12.28 2.70 4.10
CA GLU A 36 -13.70 2.92 4.35
C GLU A 36 -14.51 1.66 4.07
N ALA A 37 -15.56 1.47 4.85
CA ALA A 37 -16.47 0.33 4.71
C ALA A 37 -15.75 -1.03 4.79
N GLY A 38 -14.60 -1.07 5.46
CA GLY A 38 -13.85 -2.31 5.63
C GLY A 38 -13.10 -2.79 4.40
N ARG A 39 -13.07 -2.01 3.32
CA ARG A 39 -12.38 -2.44 2.10
C ARG A 39 -10.86 -2.39 2.31
N LYS A 40 -10.17 -3.30 1.64
CA LYS A 40 -8.70 -3.31 1.69
C LYS A 40 -8.14 -2.29 0.70
N VAL A 41 -7.06 -1.64 1.10
CA VAL A 41 -6.41 -0.60 0.30
C VAL A 41 -4.92 -0.85 0.32
N HIS A 42 -4.28 -0.72 -0.83
CA HIS A 42 -2.83 -0.74 -0.96
C HIS A 42 -2.33 0.68 -1.14
N VAL A 43 -1.27 1.05 -0.42
CA VAL A 43 -0.62 2.34 -0.57
C VAL A 43 0.85 2.10 -0.90
N VAL A 44 1.30 2.62 -2.03
CA VAL A 44 2.72 2.61 -2.39
C VAL A 44 3.32 3.91 -1.89
N CYS A 45 4.37 3.81 -1.11
CA CYS A 45 5.00 4.98 -0.50
C CYS A 45 6.50 4.86 -0.49
N ALA A 46 7.16 5.98 -0.26
CA ALA A 46 8.60 6.08 -0.27
C ALA A 46 9.06 6.84 0.97
N PRO A 47 9.72 6.14 1.92
CA PRO A 47 10.28 6.84 3.09
C PRO A 47 11.44 7.74 2.65
N ARG A 48 11.43 8.98 3.12
CA ARG A 48 12.41 10.01 2.75
C ARG A 48 12.81 10.78 4.01
N GLY A 49 13.66 10.19 4.83
CA GLY A 49 14.07 10.83 6.07
C GLY A 49 12.90 11.06 7.00
N GLU A 50 12.53 12.31 7.22
CA GLU A 50 11.51 12.67 8.20
C GLU A 50 10.09 12.63 7.65
N TYR A 51 9.90 12.35 6.36
CA TYR A 51 8.56 12.30 5.78
C TYR A 51 8.38 11.07 4.92
N LEU A 52 7.12 10.77 4.65
CA LEU A 52 6.73 9.65 3.81
C LEU A 52 6.03 10.20 2.57
N SER A 53 6.59 9.90 1.40
CA SER A 53 6.00 10.33 0.13
C SER A 53 5.00 9.27 -0.34
N ILE A 54 3.77 9.69 -0.59
CA ILE A 54 2.74 8.77 -1.12
C ILE A 54 2.84 8.80 -2.64
N ILE A 55 3.14 7.64 -3.22
CA ILE A 55 3.27 7.52 -4.67
C ILE A 55 1.91 7.24 -5.31
N THR A 56 1.19 6.26 -4.79
CA THR A 56 -0.16 5.94 -5.28
C THR A 56 -0.91 5.11 -4.24
N ALA A 57 -2.22 5.05 -4.40
CA ALA A 57 -3.07 4.21 -3.59
C ALA A 57 -4.15 3.61 -4.48
N TYR A 58 -4.54 2.36 -4.21
CA TYR A 58 -5.55 1.67 -5.01
C TYR A 58 -6.22 0.57 -4.19
N VAL A 59 -7.40 0.16 -4.65
CA VAL A 59 -8.06 -1.02 -4.11
C VAL A 59 -7.53 -2.22 -4.89
N PRO A 60 -6.88 -3.19 -4.22
CA PRO A 60 -6.29 -4.32 -4.93
C PRO A 60 -7.35 -5.23 -5.54
N GLU A 61 -7.04 -5.81 -6.68
CA GLU A 61 -7.93 -6.70 -7.42
C GLU A 61 -7.72 -8.15 -6.99
N THR A 62 -8.81 -8.91 -6.93
CA THR A 62 -8.76 -10.29 -6.46
C THR A 62 -8.08 -11.24 -7.43
N ASP A 63 -7.98 -10.86 -8.70
CA ASP A 63 -7.28 -11.68 -9.69
C ASP A 63 -5.77 -11.48 -9.67
N GLU A 64 -5.30 -10.42 -9.04
CA GLU A 64 -3.87 -10.12 -8.93
C GLU A 64 -3.28 -10.45 -7.56
N TRP A 65 -4.13 -10.61 -6.56
CA TRP A 65 -3.71 -10.83 -5.18
C TRP A 65 -4.47 -12.00 -4.57
N ASP A 66 -3.90 -12.59 -3.52
CA ASP A 66 -4.59 -13.65 -2.78
C ASP A 66 -5.80 -13.07 -2.03
N SER A 67 -6.53 -13.92 -1.33
CA SER A 67 -7.78 -13.53 -0.67
C SER A 67 -7.56 -12.51 0.45
N GLU A 68 -6.34 -12.40 0.97
CA GLU A 68 -5.99 -11.43 2.00
C GLU A 68 -5.25 -10.21 1.45
N PHE A 69 -5.01 -10.19 0.13
CA PHE A 69 -4.36 -9.08 -0.57
C PHE A 69 -2.92 -8.84 -0.11
N ARG A 70 -2.26 -9.88 0.41
CA ARG A 70 -0.90 -9.79 0.92
C ARG A 70 0.13 -10.33 -0.05
N ILE A 71 -0.24 -11.31 -0.86
CA ILE A 71 0.67 -12.03 -1.75
C ILE A 71 0.15 -11.95 -3.16
N ARG A 72 1.02 -11.58 -4.10
CA ARG A 72 0.65 -11.52 -5.52
C ARG A 72 0.34 -12.92 -6.03
N ARG A 73 -0.72 -13.04 -6.82
CA ARG A 73 -1.01 -14.31 -7.47
C ARG A 73 0.00 -14.52 -8.59
N PRO A 74 0.44 -15.76 -8.82
CA PRO A 74 1.30 -16.05 -9.96
C PRO A 74 0.59 -15.76 -11.27
N SER A 75 1.28 -15.17 -12.23
CA SER A 75 0.71 -14.84 -13.54
C SER A 75 0.77 -16.04 -14.48
#